data_49b4fed5c296221bce2e68fc7866810f
#
_entry.id   49b4fed5c296221bce2e68fc7866810f
#
_cell.length_a   1.000
_cell.length_b   1.000
_cell.length_c   1.000
_cell.angle_alpha   90.00
_cell.angle_beta   90.00
_cell.angle_gamma   90.00
#
_symmetry.space_group_name_H-M   'P 1'
#
loop_
_entity.id
_entity.type
_entity.pdbx_description
1 polymer ?
#
loop_
_entity_poly.entity_id
_entity_poly.type
_entity_poly.pdbx_seq_one_letter_code
_entity_poly.pdbx_strand_id
1 'polypeptide(L)'
;MSLTIASVNVNGIRAATKVRNEDSLGMLEWLQHTSADVVLMQEVRATEEQAHAALAPALDEGWQLVVAPAEAKGRAGVGILSKHSLIDVHTGIPGFETAGRFLAGTLPCGTRVASLYLPSGAAETAKQDEKYEFLDQFEPLLAEWAAQYPQMVIGGDWNICHRREDLKNWKTNRKKSGFLPPERAFMDSVFGAFPDDEAQDIEDKANAGWAGAVEYGAGDAGDPAPRTAAAEPAWFDVARRLSPEAAPYTWWTYRGQAFNNDAGWRIDYQAATADMLARAQRSWVEKAGAVELRWSDHSPLLVEYADGGGA
;
A
#
# COMPACT_ATOMS: atom_id res chain seq x y z
N MET A 1 20.15 -0.59 15.99
CA MET A 1 19.75 0.55 15.11
C MET A 1 18.30 0.30 14.70
N SER A 2 17.47 1.34 14.58
CA SER A 2 16.10 1.19 14.09
C SER A 2 16.08 0.92 12.59
N LEU A 3 15.00 0.32 12.09
CA LEU A 3 14.71 0.12 10.67
C LEU A 3 13.56 1.04 10.27
N THR A 4 13.81 1.96 9.34
CA THR A 4 12.75 2.83 8.81
C THR A 4 12.33 2.38 7.42
N ILE A 5 11.04 2.06 7.28
CA ILE A 5 10.43 1.64 6.02
C ILE A 5 9.51 2.75 5.52
N ALA A 6 9.71 3.17 4.29
CA ALA A 6 8.78 4.06 3.57
C ALA A 6 7.97 3.27 2.55
N SER A 7 6.72 3.64 2.34
CA SER A 7 5.89 3.16 1.24
C SER A 7 5.34 4.36 0.47
N VAL A 8 5.45 4.33 -0.86
CA VAL A 8 4.95 5.42 -1.69
C VAL A 8 4.63 4.97 -3.11
N ASN A 9 3.43 5.28 -3.57
CA ASN A 9 3.09 5.22 -4.99
C ASN A 9 3.78 6.39 -5.70
N VAL A 10 4.72 6.09 -6.60
CA VAL A 10 5.55 7.09 -7.27
C VAL A 10 4.90 7.68 -8.53
N ASN A 11 3.75 7.15 -8.94
CA ASN A 11 2.99 7.60 -10.12
C ASN A 11 3.86 7.75 -11.38
N GLY A 12 4.77 6.80 -11.58
CA GLY A 12 5.75 6.76 -12.66
C GLY A 12 7.12 7.29 -12.24
N ILE A 13 8.07 6.36 -12.03
CA ILE A 13 9.39 6.66 -11.50
C ILE A 13 10.15 7.74 -12.30
N ARG A 14 10.06 7.71 -13.64
CA ARG A 14 10.71 8.70 -14.50
C ARG A 14 10.15 10.11 -14.33
N ALA A 15 8.87 10.23 -13.95
CA ALA A 15 8.25 11.52 -13.67
C ALA A 15 8.54 11.98 -12.23
N ALA A 16 8.57 11.04 -11.28
CA ALA A 16 8.87 11.31 -9.86
C ALA A 16 10.31 11.81 -9.66
N THR A 17 11.29 11.25 -10.39
CA THR A 17 12.71 11.65 -10.29
C THR A 17 13.06 12.90 -11.07
N LYS A 18 12.12 13.44 -11.88
CA LYS A 18 12.39 14.60 -12.73
C LYS A 18 12.45 15.89 -11.91
N VAL A 19 13.57 16.60 -12.03
CA VAL A 19 13.68 18.01 -11.59
C VAL A 19 12.78 18.87 -12.47
N ARG A 20 11.87 19.64 -11.87
CA ARG A 20 10.94 20.53 -12.57
C ARG A 20 11.39 22.00 -12.55
N ASN A 21 11.92 22.44 -11.43
CA ASN A 21 12.49 23.77 -11.19
C ASN A 21 13.36 23.73 -9.93
N GLU A 22 13.89 24.88 -9.51
CA GLU A 22 14.80 25.03 -8.36
C GLU A 22 14.16 24.58 -7.02
N ASP A 23 12.83 24.69 -6.89
CA ASP A 23 12.10 24.32 -5.68
C ASP A 23 11.51 22.90 -5.74
N SER A 24 11.38 22.30 -6.92
CA SER A 24 10.76 21.00 -7.16
C SER A 24 11.80 20.02 -7.76
N LEU A 25 12.63 19.48 -6.89
CA LEU A 25 13.79 18.64 -7.24
C LEU A 25 13.43 17.16 -7.41
N GLY A 26 12.20 16.78 -7.07
CA GLY A 26 11.69 15.42 -7.28
C GLY A 26 12.09 14.42 -6.19
N MET A 27 11.84 13.14 -6.48
CA MET A 27 12.08 12.05 -5.54
C MET A 27 13.56 11.87 -5.17
N LEU A 28 14.50 12.20 -6.06
CA LEU A 28 15.94 12.05 -5.77
C LEU A 28 16.37 12.93 -4.63
N GLU A 29 15.91 14.19 -4.58
CA GLU A 29 16.15 15.09 -3.47
C GLU A 29 15.54 14.54 -2.15
N TRP A 30 14.34 14.02 -2.23
CA TRP A 30 13.71 13.38 -1.07
C TRP A 30 14.54 12.20 -0.56
N LEU A 31 15.09 11.36 -1.45
CA LEU A 31 15.95 10.23 -1.09
C LEU A 31 17.23 10.63 -0.35
N GLN A 32 17.78 11.82 -0.64
CA GLN A 32 18.96 12.34 0.05
C GLN A 32 18.68 12.76 1.50
N HIS A 33 17.43 13.12 1.81
CA HIS A 33 17.06 13.68 3.12
C HIS A 33 16.20 12.73 3.96
N THR A 34 15.60 11.70 3.37
CA THR A 34 14.74 10.77 4.10
C THR A 34 15.53 9.91 5.09
N SER A 35 14.89 9.59 6.22
CA SER A 35 15.42 8.61 7.18
C SER A 35 15.17 7.16 6.75
N ALA A 36 14.50 6.91 5.62
CA ALA A 36 14.17 5.57 5.16
C ALA A 36 15.43 4.73 4.89
N ASP A 37 15.40 3.48 5.30
CA ASP A 37 16.37 2.45 4.94
C ASP A 37 15.85 1.57 3.79
N VAL A 38 14.52 1.49 3.66
CA VAL A 38 13.80 0.76 2.61
C VAL A 38 12.66 1.61 2.09
N VAL A 39 12.51 1.70 0.78
CA VAL A 39 11.41 2.39 0.10
C VAL A 39 10.64 1.38 -0.78
N LEU A 40 9.41 1.12 -0.42
CA LEU A 40 8.47 0.26 -1.13
C LEU A 40 7.71 1.12 -2.13
N MET A 41 7.95 0.92 -3.42
CA MET A 41 7.43 1.77 -4.49
C MET A 41 6.31 1.08 -5.26
N GLN A 42 5.25 1.81 -5.57
CA GLN A 42 4.14 1.37 -6.40
C GLN A 42 4.03 2.27 -7.64
N GLU A 43 3.39 1.79 -8.67
CA GLU A 43 3.26 2.45 -9.98
C GLU A 43 4.59 2.95 -10.55
N VAL A 44 5.60 2.09 -10.54
CA VAL A 44 6.91 2.39 -11.14
C VAL A 44 6.78 2.72 -12.62
N ARG A 45 5.84 2.08 -13.35
CA ARG A 45 5.48 2.35 -14.77
C ARG A 45 6.69 2.41 -15.71
N ALA A 46 7.66 1.58 -15.47
CA ALA A 46 8.92 1.55 -16.20
C ALA A 46 9.41 0.11 -16.37
N THR A 47 10.24 -0.14 -17.38
CA THR A 47 11.04 -1.37 -17.45
C THR A 47 12.12 -1.32 -16.35
N GLU A 48 12.73 -2.46 -16.08
CA GLU A 48 13.85 -2.53 -15.13
C GLU A 48 14.98 -1.56 -15.51
N GLU A 49 15.40 -1.57 -16.78
CA GLU A 49 16.42 -0.66 -17.30
C GLU A 49 16.06 0.82 -17.12
N GLN A 50 14.78 1.18 -17.39
CA GLN A 50 14.30 2.55 -17.22
C GLN A 50 14.24 2.96 -15.75
N ALA A 51 13.89 2.05 -14.84
CA ALA A 51 13.87 2.31 -13.41
C ALA A 51 15.29 2.49 -12.88
N HIS A 52 16.23 1.64 -13.26
CA HIS A 52 17.64 1.79 -12.92
C HIS A 52 18.21 3.12 -13.43
N ALA A 53 17.93 3.50 -14.67
CA ALA A 53 18.39 4.78 -15.23
C ALA A 53 17.79 5.99 -14.48
N ALA A 54 16.51 5.92 -14.07
CA ALA A 54 15.85 7.00 -13.35
C ALA A 54 16.38 7.16 -11.90
N LEU A 55 16.84 6.07 -11.29
CA LEU A 55 17.35 6.05 -9.91
C LEU A 55 18.89 5.98 -9.83
N ALA A 56 19.59 6.09 -10.97
CA ALA A 56 21.05 5.96 -11.03
C ALA A 56 21.78 6.81 -9.95
N PRO A 57 21.42 8.09 -9.70
CA PRO A 57 22.08 8.87 -8.62
C PRO A 57 21.94 8.23 -7.23
N ALA A 58 20.79 7.67 -6.90
CA ALA A 58 20.59 6.98 -5.62
C ALA A 58 21.35 5.65 -5.56
N LEU A 59 21.43 4.93 -6.70
CA LEU A 59 22.19 3.69 -6.77
C LEU A 59 23.70 3.96 -6.61
N ASP A 60 24.22 5.06 -7.15
CA ASP A 60 25.59 5.50 -6.98
C ASP A 60 25.92 5.88 -5.50
N GLU A 61 24.89 6.28 -4.74
CA GLU A 61 24.96 6.54 -3.28
C GLU A 61 24.82 5.27 -2.43
N GLY A 62 24.70 4.09 -3.05
CA GLY A 62 24.69 2.79 -2.38
C GLY A 62 23.31 2.16 -2.16
N TRP A 63 22.24 2.78 -2.65
CA TRP A 63 20.95 2.12 -2.70
C TRP A 63 20.96 0.94 -3.67
N GLN A 64 20.17 -0.08 -3.38
CA GLN A 64 19.98 -1.26 -4.22
C GLN A 64 18.53 -1.32 -4.66
N LEU A 65 18.29 -1.64 -5.93
CA LEU A 65 16.96 -1.66 -6.53
C LEU A 65 16.60 -3.06 -7.01
N VAL A 66 15.41 -3.51 -6.62
CA VAL A 66 14.73 -4.66 -7.22
C VAL A 66 13.38 -4.18 -7.74
N VAL A 67 13.03 -4.57 -8.97
CA VAL A 67 11.75 -4.16 -9.61
C VAL A 67 11.02 -5.38 -10.14
N ALA A 68 9.70 -5.35 -10.04
CA ALA A 68 8.79 -6.24 -10.74
C ALA A 68 7.94 -5.40 -11.71
N PRO A 69 8.39 -5.20 -12.95
CA PRO A 69 7.63 -4.50 -13.97
C PRO A 69 6.34 -5.24 -14.31
N ALA A 70 5.31 -4.51 -14.73
CA ALA A 70 4.16 -5.14 -15.35
C ALA A 70 4.47 -5.49 -16.82
N GLU A 71 3.92 -6.61 -17.31
CA GLU A 71 3.96 -6.96 -18.74
C GLU A 71 3.31 -5.87 -19.60
N ALA A 72 2.21 -5.27 -19.10
CA ALA A 72 1.54 -4.15 -19.74
C ALA A 72 2.38 -2.87 -19.61
N LYS A 73 3.00 -2.42 -20.67
CA LYS A 73 3.88 -1.25 -20.70
C LYS A 73 3.22 0.03 -20.14
N GLY A 74 3.95 0.74 -19.29
CA GLY A 74 3.54 2.03 -18.74
C GLY A 74 2.41 1.95 -17.70
N ARG A 75 2.13 0.77 -17.17
CA ARG A 75 1.12 0.53 -16.13
C ARG A 75 1.75 -0.19 -14.95
N ALA A 76 1.15 -0.05 -13.76
CA ALA A 76 1.56 -0.75 -12.55
C ALA A 76 3.11 -0.78 -12.37
N GLY A 77 3.65 -1.91 -11.98
CA GLY A 77 5.06 -2.08 -11.62
C GLY A 77 5.30 -1.70 -10.18
N VAL A 78 5.94 -2.59 -9.42
CA VAL A 78 6.35 -2.34 -8.04
C VAL A 78 7.86 -2.46 -7.92
N GLY A 79 8.44 -1.81 -6.93
CA GLY A 79 9.89 -1.85 -6.67
C GLY A 79 10.20 -1.76 -5.19
N ILE A 80 11.36 -2.23 -4.84
CA ILE A 80 11.96 -2.06 -3.52
C ILE A 80 13.33 -1.42 -3.71
N LEU A 81 13.50 -0.22 -3.18
CA LEU A 81 14.78 0.47 -3.09
C LEU A 81 15.26 0.36 -1.65
N SER A 82 16.45 -0.18 -1.42
CA SER A 82 16.94 -0.49 -0.07
C SER A 82 18.42 -0.17 0.08
N LYS A 83 18.83 0.29 1.26
CA LYS A 83 20.24 0.42 1.65
C LYS A 83 20.90 -0.94 1.95
N HIS A 84 20.10 -2.00 1.95
CA HIS A 84 20.53 -3.37 2.24
C HIS A 84 20.17 -4.30 1.09
N SER A 85 20.95 -5.36 0.90
CA SER A 85 20.63 -6.42 -0.08
C SER A 85 19.36 -7.17 0.32
N LEU A 86 18.61 -7.59 -0.69
CA LEU A 86 17.45 -8.44 -0.50
C LEU A 86 17.80 -9.88 -0.92
N ILE A 87 17.37 -10.85 -0.13
CA ILE A 87 17.39 -12.27 -0.45
C ILE A 87 15.96 -12.82 -0.53
N ASP A 88 15.79 -14.02 -1.07
CA ASP A 88 14.49 -14.69 -1.22
C ASP A 88 13.44 -13.82 -1.90
N VAL A 89 13.84 -13.20 -3.02
CA VAL A 89 12.97 -12.32 -3.79
C VAL A 89 11.84 -13.13 -4.42
N HIS A 90 10.61 -12.66 -4.23
CA HIS A 90 9.39 -13.22 -4.78
C HIS A 90 8.59 -12.14 -5.50
N THR A 91 8.05 -12.45 -6.68
CA THR A 91 7.26 -11.52 -7.50
C THR A 91 5.91 -12.11 -7.86
N GLY A 92 4.89 -11.25 -7.91
CA GLY A 92 3.54 -11.63 -8.30
C GLY A 92 2.79 -12.43 -7.24
N ILE A 93 1.53 -12.68 -7.51
CA ILE A 93 0.65 -13.59 -6.79
C ILE A 93 -0.09 -14.48 -7.81
N PRO A 94 -0.69 -15.62 -7.41
CA PRO A 94 -1.42 -16.49 -8.32
C PRO A 94 -2.45 -15.73 -9.16
N GLY A 95 -2.42 -15.93 -10.48
CA GLY A 95 -3.28 -15.24 -11.44
C GLY A 95 -2.84 -13.82 -11.83
N PHE A 96 -1.84 -13.27 -11.13
CA PHE A 96 -1.32 -11.91 -11.34
C PHE A 96 0.22 -11.89 -11.37
N GLU A 97 0.85 -12.98 -11.81
CA GLU A 97 2.31 -13.18 -11.77
C GLU A 97 3.07 -12.09 -12.54
N THR A 98 2.51 -11.65 -13.67
CA THR A 98 3.14 -10.65 -14.56
C THR A 98 2.51 -9.26 -14.47
N ALA A 99 1.59 -9.07 -13.53
CA ALA A 99 0.84 -7.81 -13.40
C ALA A 99 1.64 -6.65 -12.77
N GLY A 100 2.83 -6.94 -12.21
CA GLY A 100 3.68 -5.93 -11.57
C GLY A 100 3.00 -5.31 -10.34
N ARG A 101 2.35 -6.15 -9.52
CA ARG A 101 1.55 -5.67 -8.37
C ARG A 101 2.08 -6.10 -7.01
N PHE A 102 2.99 -7.06 -6.97
CA PHE A 102 3.58 -7.57 -5.73
C PHE A 102 5.05 -7.92 -5.92
N LEU A 103 5.88 -7.51 -4.97
CA LEU A 103 7.29 -7.83 -4.88
C LEU A 103 7.67 -7.93 -3.41
N ALA A 104 8.28 -9.02 -2.99
CA ALA A 104 8.77 -9.22 -1.63
C ALA A 104 10.24 -9.64 -1.63
N GLY A 105 10.91 -9.37 -0.53
CA GLY A 105 12.28 -9.82 -0.27
C GLY A 105 12.61 -9.76 1.21
N THR A 106 13.65 -10.45 1.63
CA THR A 106 14.09 -10.53 3.02
C THR A 106 15.37 -9.72 3.21
N LEU A 107 15.37 -8.84 4.19
CA LEU A 107 16.52 -8.04 4.61
C LEU A 107 17.52 -8.88 5.42
N PRO A 108 18.81 -8.49 5.50
CA PRO A 108 19.81 -9.24 6.29
C PRO A 108 19.45 -9.38 7.78
N CYS A 109 18.64 -8.50 8.33
CA CYS A 109 18.14 -8.59 9.71
C CYS A 109 17.00 -9.61 9.89
N GLY A 110 16.60 -10.32 8.83
CA GLY A 110 15.52 -11.30 8.84
C GLY A 110 14.11 -10.71 8.63
N THR A 111 13.96 -9.40 8.58
CA THR A 111 12.67 -8.77 8.28
C THR A 111 12.34 -8.96 6.80
N ARG A 112 11.17 -9.52 6.52
CA ARG A 112 10.62 -9.61 5.16
C ARG A 112 9.81 -8.36 4.85
N VAL A 113 10.09 -7.75 3.71
CA VAL A 113 9.39 -6.54 3.24
C VAL A 113 8.74 -6.80 1.90
N ALA A 114 7.56 -6.23 1.68
CA ALA A 114 6.87 -6.36 0.40
C ALA A 114 6.28 -5.02 -0.05
N SER A 115 6.37 -4.76 -1.36
CA SER A 115 5.69 -3.67 -2.04
C SER A 115 4.44 -4.19 -2.75
N LEU A 116 3.28 -3.65 -2.40
CA LEU A 116 1.97 -4.01 -2.94
C LEU A 116 1.35 -2.84 -3.70
N TYR A 117 0.88 -3.11 -4.92
CA TYR A 117 0.00 -2.21 -5.67
C TYR A 117 -1.32 -2.91 -5.99
N LEU A 118 -2.30 -2.72 -5.14
CA LEU A 118 -3.62 -3.31 -5.31
C LEU A 118 -4.37 -2.63 -6.47
N PRO A 119 -5.13 -3.37 -7.31
CA PRO A 119 -5.91 -2.74 -8.38
C PRO A 119 -6.80 -1.61 -7.89
N SER A 120 -6.81 -0.46 -8.59
CA SER A 120 -7.62 0.69 -8.19
C SER A 120 -9.12 0.44 -8.32
N GLY A 121 -9.50 -0.43 -9.26
CA GLY A 121 -10.91 -0.66 -9.56
C GLY A 121 -11.59 0.53 -10.24
N ALA A 122 -12.83 0.34 -10.62
CA ALA A 122 -13.78 1.37 -10.99
C ALA A 122 -15.18 0.77 -10.84
N ALA A 123 -15.99 1.30 -9.95
CA ALA A 123 -17.30 0.76 -9.64
C ALA A 123 -18.13 0.47 -10.91
N GLU A 124 -18.85 -0.65 -10.92
CA GLU A 124 -19.71 -1.09 -12.02
C GLU A 124 -18.96 -1.36 -13.35
N THR A 125 -17.67 -1.72 -13.30
CA THR A 125 -16.89 -2.06 -14.50
C THR A 125 -16.03 -3.30 -14.27
N ALA A 126 -15.56 -3.93 -15.37
CA ALA A 126 -14.60 -5.05 -15.33
C ALA A 126 -13.30 -4.75 -14.53
N LYS A 127 -12.95 -3.49 -14.33
CA LYS A 127 -11.81 -3.14 -13.46
C LYS A 127 -12.12 -3.38 -11.98
N GLN A 128 -13.39 -3.27 -11.60
CA GLN A 128 -13.80 -3.61 -10.24
C GLN A 128 -13.78 -5.12 -10.04
N ASP A 129 -14.17 -5.87 -11.07
CA ASP A 129 -14.13 -7.34 -11.06
C ASP A 129 -12.68 -7.82 -10.91
N GLU A 130 -11.73 -7.26 -11.71
CA GLU A 130 -10.29 -7.54 -11.58
C GLU A 130 -9.79 -7.25 -10.15
N LYS A 131 -10.27 -6.17 -9.53
CA LYS A 131 -9.90 -5.85 -8.15
C LYS A 131 -10.40 -6.91 -7.18
N TYR A 132 -11.65 -7.33 -7.29
CA TYR A 132 -12.20 -8.36 -6.41
C TYR A 132 -11.50 -9.71 -6.60
N GLU A 133 -11.20 -10.09 -7.85
CA GLU A 133 -10.40 -11.27 -8.14
C GLU A 133 -9.03 -11.22 -7.46
N PHE A 134 -8.37 -10.05 -7.52
CA PHE A 134 -7.10 -9.86 -6.81
C PHE A 134 -7.27 -10.03 -5.30
N LEU A 135 -8.30 -9.46 -4.69
CA LEU A 135 -8.56 -9.59 -3.25
C LEU A 135 -8.78 -11.04 -2.84
N ASP A 136 -9.49 -11.82 -3.64
CA ASP A 136 -9.77 -13.23 -3.35
C ASP A 136 -8.53 -14.11 -3.43
N GLN A 137 -7.62 -13.81 -4.36
CA GLN A 137 -6.32 -14.50 -4.44
C GLN A 137 -5.36 -14.05 -3.34
N PHE A 138 -5.44 -12.79 -2.92
CA PHE A 138 -4.51 -12.20 -1.98
C PHE A 138 -4.81 -12.55 -0.51
N GLU A 139 -6.09 -12.63 -0.15
CA GLU A 139 -6.52 -12.90 1.23
C GLU A 139 -5.96 -14.22 1.83
N PRO A 140 -6.03 -15.38 1.14
CA PRO A 140 -5.44 -16.60 1.66
C PRO A 140 -3.92 -16.53 1.77
N LEU A 141 -3.24 -15.81 0.87
CA LEU A 141 -1.79 -15.62 0.95
C LEU A 141 -1.38 -14.80 2.17
N LEU A 142 -2.18 -13.83 2.58
CA LEU A 142 -1.92 -13.07 3.80
C LEU A 142 -1.90 -13.99 5.02
N ALA A 143 -2.83 -14.94 5.12
CA ALA A 143 -2.85 -15.91 6.22
C ALA A 143 -1.62 -16.84 6.19
N GLU A 144 -1.24 -17.32 5.01
CA GLU A 144 -0.08 -18.15 4.80
C GLU A 144 1.22 -17.42 5.19
N TRP A 145 1.40 -16.20 4.68
CA TRP A 145 2.61 -15.41 4.95
C TRP A 145 2.75 -14.99 6.41
N ALA A 146 1.65 -14.66 7.08
CA ALA A 146 1.70 -14.34 8.51
C ALA A 146 2.19 -15.53 9.35
N ALA A 147 1.80 -16.78 8.97
CA ALA A 147 2.29 -17.99 9.61
C ALA A 147 3.74 -18.31 9.26
N GLN A 148 4.15 -18.03 8.01
CA GLN A 148 5.51 -18.35 7.53
C GLN A 148 6.55 -17.30 7.94
N TYR A 149 6.16 -16.02 7.98
CA TYR A 149 7.05 -14.88 8.20
C TYR A 149 6.61 -14.03 9.40
N PRO A 150 7.01 -14.40 10.65
CA PRO A 150 6.61 -13.65 11.85
C PRO A 150 7.03 -12.18 11.83
N GLN A 151 8.10 -11.84 11.09
CA GLN A 151 8.61 -10.48 10.95
C GLN A 151 8.42 -9.99 9.50
N MET A 152 7.18 -9.68 9.13
CA MET A 152 6.86 -9.21 7.78
C MET A 152 6.10 -7.89 7.81
N VAL A 153 6.45 -7.02 6.83
CA VAL A 153 5.74 -5.76 6.54
C VAL A 153 5.37 -5.74 5.07
N ILE A 154 4.09 -5.52 4.77
CA ILE A 154 3.57 -5.26 3.42
C ILE A 154 3.20 -3.78 3.35
N GLY A 155 4.07 -2.97 2.75
CA GLY A 155 3.77 -1.58 2.45
C GLY A 155 3.21 -1.45 1.05
N GLY A 156 2.25 -0.53 0.85
CA GLY A 156 1.71 -0.38 -0.49
C GLY A 156 0.52 0.55 -0.60
N ASP A 157 0.17 0.82 -1.84
CA ASP A 157 -1.09 1.42 -2.22
C ASP A 157 -2.15 0.31 -2.32
N TRP A 158 -2.97 0.22 -1.29
CA TRP A 158 -4.05 -0.75 -1.18
C TRP A 158 -5.31 -0.30 -1.92
N ASN A 159 -5.33 0.95 -2.38
CA ASN A 159 -6.45 1.52 -3.12
C ASN A 159 -7.81 1.38 -2.40
N ILE A 160 -7.82 1.26 -1.08
CA ILE A 160 -9.01 1.13 -0.24
C ILE A 160 -8.84 2.01 0.99
N CYS A 161 -9.82 2.86 1.28
CA CYS A 161 -10.02 3.47 2.58
C CYS A 161 -10.78 2.49 3.48
N HIS A 162 -10.23 2.10 4.60
CA HIS A 162 -10.86 1.14 5.51
C HIS A 162 -12.05 1.77 6.23
N ARG A 163 -11.86 2.97 6.78
CA ARG A 163 -12.82 3.66 7.65
C ARG A 163 -13.27 4.98 7.06
N ARG A 164 -14.32 5.58 7.64
CA ARG A 164 -14.83 6.90 7.25
C ARG A 164 -13.79 7.99 7.44
N GLU A 165 -12.98 7.89 8.48
CA GLU A 165 -11.91 8.84 8.81
C GLU A 165 -10.79 8.79 7.79
N ASP A 166 -10.69 7.73 7.00
CA ASP A 166 -9.65 7.57 5.99
C ASP A 166 -9.89 8.43 4.73
N LEU A 167 -11.03 9.11 4.63
CA LEU A 167 -11.26 10.08 3.56
C LEU A 167 -12.15 11.24 3.99
N LYS A 168 -11.77 12.44 3.60
CA LYS A 168 -12.45 13.69 3.99
C LYS A 168 -13.94 13.70 3.63
N ASN A 169 -14.28 13.26 2.43
CA ASN A 169 -15.61 13.38 1.85
C ASN A 169 -16.29 12.00 1.69
N TRP A 170 -16.24 11.17 2.74
CA TRP A 170 -16.71 9.79 2.69
C TRP A 170 -18.18 9.65 2.22
N LYS A 171 -19.07 10.54 2.65
CA LYS A 171 -20.51 10.49 2.30
C LYS A 171 -20.77 10.49 0.80
N THR A 172 -20.02 11.33 0.04
CA THR A 172 -20.14 11.44 -1.41
C THR A 172 -19.35 10.38 -2.17
N ASN A 173 -18.50 9.63 -1.49
CA ASN A 173 -17.64 8.61 -2.08
C ASN A 173 -18.08 7.16 -1.76
N ARG A 174 -19.19 6.97 -1.02
CA ARG A 174 -19.69 5.63 -0.60
C ARG A 174 -19.93 4.63 -1.74
N LYS A 175 -20.17 5.15 -2.95
CA LYS A 175 -20.43 4.34 -4.15
C LYS A 175 -19.24 4.34 -5.13
N LYS A 176 -18.07 4.74 -4.68
CA LYS A 176 -16.86 4.76 -5.52
C LYS A 176 -15.89 3.69 -5.11
N SER A 177 -15.19 3.12 -6.10
CA SER A 177 -14.06 2.24 -5.83
C SER A 177 -13.05 2.91 -4.90
N GLY A 178 -12.49 2.12 -4.01
CA GLY A 178 -11.66 2.59 -2.90
C GLY A 178 -12.44 2.85 -1.60
N PHE A 179 -13.79 2.82 -1.65
CA PHE A 179 -14.61 2.94 -0.44
C PHE A 179 -15.93 2.15 -0.52
N LEU A 180 -16.00 1.18 -1.41
CA LEU A 180 -17.17 0.29 -1.52
C LEU A 180 -17.25 -0.63 -0.30
N PRO A 181 -18.46 -0.99 0.17
CA PRO A 181 -18.61 -1.89 1.30
C PRO A 181 -17.86 -3.22 1.17
N PRO A 182 -17.84 -3.92 0.02
CA PRO A 182 -17.06 -5.15 -0.10
C PRO A 182 -15.54 -4.94 0.04
N GLU A 183 -15.01 -3.80 -0.40
CA GLU A 183 -13.61 -3.45 -0.24
C GLU A 183 -13.25 -3.21 1.24
N ARG A 184 -14.12 -2.49 1.96
CA ARG A 184 -13.97 -2.27 3.41
C ARG A 184 -14.10 -3.57 4.20
N ALA A 185 -14.96 -4.48 3.73
CA ALA A 185 -15.10 -5.82 4.26
C ALA A 185 -13.80 -6.63 4.17
N PHE A 186 -13.11 -6.53 3.04
CA PHE A 186 -11.79 -7.14 2.89
C PHE A 186 -10.80 -6.54 3.91
N MET A 187 -10.80 -5.23 4.12
CA MET A 187 -9.91 -4.63 5.12
C MET A 187 -10.24 -5.12 6.55
N ASP A 188 -11.52 -5.33 6.87
CA ASP A 188 -11.92 -5.91 8.16
C ASP A 188 -11.50 -7.38 8.30
N SER A 189 -11.55 -8.17 7.23
CA SER A 189 -11.08 -9.56 7.29
C SER A 189 -9.57 -9.66 7.48
N VAL A 190 -8.82 -8.62 7.10
CA VAL A 190 -7.35 -8.55 7.27
C VAL A 190 -6.96 -7.94 8.62
N PHE A 191 -7.54 -6.79 8.99
CA PHE A 191 -7.10 -6.00 10.13
C PHE A 191 -8.01 -6.09 11.37
N GLY A 192 -9.14 -6.79 11.24
CA GLY A 192 -10.19 -6.83 12.26
C GLY A 192 -11.09 -5.59 12.22
N ALA A 193 -12.28 -5.71 12.81
CA ALA A 193 -13.16 -4.58 13.04
C ALA A 193 -12.62 -3.74 14.20
N PHE A 194 -12.89 -2.44 14.15
CA PHE A 194 -12.57 -1.56 15.25
C PHE A 194 -13.77 -1.46 16.19
N PRO A 195 -13.56 -1.39 17.51
CA PRO A 195 -14.65 -1.31 18.49
C PRO A 195 -15.55 -0.09 18.33
N ASP A 196 -15.03 0.95 17.71
CA ASP A 196 -15.70 2.24 17.50
C ASP A 196 -16.32 2.38 16.09
N ASP A 197 -16.42 1.26 15.31
CA ASP A 197 -17.18 1.27 14.06
C ASP A 197 -18.64 1.66 14.36
N GLU A 198 -19.12 2.69 13.68
CA GLU A 198 -20.50 3.14 13.83
C GLU A 198 -21.48 2.06 13.34
N ALA A 199 -22.65 1.98 13.96
CA ALA A 199 -23.69 1.01 13.62
C ALA A 199 -24.08 1.06 12.13
N GLN A 200 -24.10 2.26 11.53
CA GLN A 200 -24.37 2.43 10.11
C GLN A 200 -23.31 1.77 9.21
N ASP A 201 -22.05 1.77 9.65
CA ASP A 201 -21.00 1.07 8.89
C ASP A 201 -21.19 -0.44 8.94
N ILE A 202 -21.56 -0.95 10.09
CA ILE A 202 -21.86 -2.38 10.27
C ILE A 202 -23.05 -2.77 9.40
N GLU A 203 -24.11 -1.96 9.40
CA GLU A 203 -25.30 -2.20 8.57
C GLU A 203 -25.00 -2.11 7.07
N ASP A 204 -24.29 -1.05 6.63
CA ASP A 204 -23.90 -0.87 5.24
C ASP A 204 -23.05 -2.06 4.75
N LYS A 205 -22.18 -2.55 5.57
CA LYS A 205 -21.35 -3.70 5.30
C LYS A 205 -22.17 -4.99 5.21
N ALA A 206 -23.04 -5.27 6.15
CA ALA A 206 -23.91 -6.45 6.16
C ALA A 206 -24.86 -6.47 4.96
N ASN A 207 -25.44 -5.32 4.62
CA ASN A 207 -26.38 -5.18 3.50
C ASN A 207 -25.72 -5.26 2.12
N ALA A 208 -24.41 -5.03 2.03
CA ALA A 208 -23.67 -5.17 0.78
C ALA A 208 -23.36 -6.63 0.41
N GLY A 209 -23.80 -7.57 1.24
CA GLY A 209 -23.56 -8.98 0.98
C GLY A 209 -22.12 -9.44 1.13
N TRP A 210 -21.21 -8.65 1.60
CA TRP A 210 -19.80 -8.93 1.95
C TRP A 210 -19.24 -10.25 1.42
N ALA A 211 -19.75 -10.64 0.30
CA ALA A 211 -19.25 -11.76 -0.39
C ALA A 211 -18.00 -11.27 -1.08
N GLY A 212 -16.87 -11.82 -0.82
CA GLY A 212 -15.67 -11.61 -1.60
C GLY A 212 -16.03 -11.49 -3.07
N ALA A 213 -15.29 -11.75 -3.95
CA ALA A 213 -15.48 -11.88 -5.38
C ALA A 213 -16.93 -11.90 -5.89
N VAL A 214 -17.64 -10.88 -5.63
CA VAL A 214 -19.09 -10.86 -5.61
C VAL A 214 -19.72 -11.39 -6.90
N GLU A 215 -19.15 -11.21 -8.04
CA GLU A 215 -19.86 -11.55 -9.27
C GLU A 215 -18.95 -12.12 -10.37
N TYR A 216 -17.65 -11.98 -10.26
CA TYR A 216 -16.77 -12.56 -11.24
C TYR A 216 -16.45 -14.02 -10.88
N GLY A 217 -16.40 -14.86 -11.85
CA GLY A 217 -16.21 -16.29 -11.66
C GLY A 217 -17.41 -17.02 -11.04
N ALA A 218 -18.50 -16.32 -10.76
CA ALA A 218 -19.72 -16.89 -10.19
C ALA A 218 -20.43 -17.88 -11.11
N GLY A 219 -19.87 -18.18 -12.27
CA GLY A 219 -20.48 -19.16 -13.18
C GLY A 219 -20.51 -20.58 -12.65
N ASP A 220 -19.58 -20.99 -11.79
CA ASP A 220 -19.41 -22.39 -11.45
C ASP A 220 -19.13 -22.72 -9.98
N ALA A 221 -18.96 -21.76 -9.12
CA ALA A 221 -18.60 -22.01 -7.72
C ALA A 221 -19.58 -21.34 -6.77
N GLY A 222 -20.66 -21.88 -6.46
CA GLY A 222 -21.61 -21.45 -5.41
C GLY A 222 -21.45 -20.01 -4.85
N ASP A 223 -22.44 -19.47 -4.18
CA ASP A 223 -22.36 -18.13 -3.60
C ASP A 223 -21.09 -17.99 -2.73
N PRO A 224 -20.21 -17.01 -3.01
CA PRO A 224 -19.01 -16.82 -2.21
C PRO A 224 -19.39 -16.55 -0.75
N ALA A 225 -18.64 -17.14 0.17
CA ALA A 225 -18.88 -16.91 1.59
C ALA A 225 -18.70 -15.41 1.91
N PRO A 226 -19.61 -14.79 2.68
CA PRO A 226 -19.45 -13.40 3.08
C PRO A 226 -18.16 -13.25 3.92
N ARG A 227 -17.40 -12.19 3.66
CA ARG A 227 -16.25 -11.84 4.49
C ARG A 227 -16.73 -11.36 5.86
N THR A 228 -16.07 -11.83 6.89
CA THR A 228 -16.29 -11.38 8.26
C THR A 228 -15.01 -10.72 8.78
N ALA A 229 -15.18 -9.77 9.69
CA ALA A 229 -14.03 -9.17 10.36
C ALA A 229 -13.22 -10.24 11.11
N ALA A 230 -11.90 -10.20 11.00
CA ALA A 230 -11.03 -11.08 11.76
C ALA A 230 -11.20 -10.81 13.26
N ALA A 231 -11.56 -11.84 14.03
CA ALA A 231 -11.62 -11.74 15.50
C ALA A 231 -10.21 -11.63 16.09
N GLU A 232 -9.26 -12.36 15.51
CA GLU A 232 -7.86 -12.36 15.88
C GLU A 232 -7.02 -12.09 14.62
N PRO A 233 -6.83 -10.82 14.23
CA PRO A 233 -6.10 -10.49 13.02
C PRO A 233 -4.62 -10.86 13.12
N ALA A 234 -4.08 -11.44 12.06
CA ALA A 234 -2.64 -11.72 11.93
C ALA A 234 -1.86 -10.51 11.36
N TRP A 235 -2.56 -9.55 10.76
CA TRP A 235 -2.01 -8.33 10.18
C TRP A 235 -2.59 -7.10 10.86
N PHE A 236 -1.78 -6.07 10.96
CA PHE A 236 -2.14 -4.83 11.65
C PHE A 236 -1.80 -3.62 10.80
N ASP A 237 -2.74 -2.71 10.66
CA ASP A 237 -2.53 -1.37 10.11
C ASP A 237 -1.69 -0.54 11.11
N VAL A 238 -0.39 -0.45 10.87
CA VAL A 238 0.55 0.17 11.83
C VAL A 238 0.20 1.63 12.09
N ALA A 239 -0.12 2.41 11.05
CA ALA A 239 -0.44 3.82 11.21
C ALA A 239 -1.69 4.02 12.08
N ARG A 240 -2.72 3.20 11.88
CA ARG A 240 -3.94 3.22 12.70
C ARG A 240 -3.69 2.75 14.12
N ARG A 241 -2.84 1.75 14.32
CA ARG A 241 -2.49 1.24 15.66
C ARG A 241 -1.72 2.27 16.49
N LEU A 242 -0.83 3.03 15.84
CA LEU A 242 -0.06 4.09 16.50
C LEU A 242 -0.87 5.40 16.66
N SER A 243 -1.84 5.66 15.79
CA SER A 243 -2.68 6.87 15.78
C SER A 243 -4.14 6.48 15.51
N PRO A 244 -4.87 5.92 16.51
CA PRO A 244 -6.19 5.34 16.29
C PRO A 244 -7.22 6.31 15.70
N GLU A 245 -7.19 7.57 16.12
CA GLU A 245 -8.20 8.58 15.74
C GLU A 245 -7.79 9.43 14.51
N ALA A 246 -6.50 9.56 14.24
CA ALA A 246 -5.97 10.55 13.32
C ALA A 246 -4.86 10.02 12.40
N ALA A 247 -4.98 8.80 11.91
CA ALA A 247 -4.03 8.29 10.92
C ALA A 247 -4.07 9.19 9.66
N PRO A 248 -2.91 9.68 9.18
CA PRO A 248 -2.84 10.72 8.18
C PRO A 248 -3.25 10.25 6.79
N TYR A 249 -3.82 11.13 5.99
CA TYR A 249 -4.03 10.89 4.57
C TYR A 249 -2.69 10.70 3.84
N THR A 250 -2.74 9.94 2.75
CA THR A 250 -1.55 9.62 1.95
C THR A 250 -1.69 10.03 0.49
N TRP A 251 -2.92 10.24 0.00
CA TRP A 251 -3.21 10.60 -1.38
C TRP A 251 -4.12 11.81 -1.51
N TRP A 252 -3.82 12.68 -2.48
CA TRP A 252 -4.65 13.83 -2.86
C TRP A 252 -4.66 13.98 -4.38
N THR A 253 -5.85 13.96 -4.97
CA THR A 253 -5.96 14.20 -6.42
C THR A 253 -5.29 15.52 -6.84
N TYR A 254 -4.73 15.53 -8.05
CA TYR A 254 -4.23 16.78 -8.66
C TYR A 254 -5.35 17.73 -9.08
N ARG A 255 -6.62 17.30 -9.04
CA ARG A 255 -7.75 18.12 -9.49
C ARG A 255 -8.25 19.05 -8.38
N GLY A 256 -8.57 20.28 -8.77
CA GLY A 256 -9.13 21.29 -7.86
C GLY A 256 -8.17 21.68 -6.74
N GLN A 257 -8.70 21.94 -5.55
CA GLN A 257 -7.94 22.36 -4.37
C GLN A 257 -7.81 21.25 -3.31
N ALA A 258 -7.85 19.98 -3.74
CA ALA A 258 -7.89 18.86 -2.80
C ALA A 258 -6.69 18.86 -1.84
N PHE A 259 -5.49 19.09 -2.34
CA PHE A 259 -4.28 19.15 -1.53
C PHE A 259 -4.26 20.32 -0.53
N ASN A 260 -4.62 21.51 -0.99
CA ASN A 260 -4.64 22.74 -0.16
C ASN A 260 -5.74 22.67 0.91
N ASN A 261 -6.89 22.04 0.59
CA ASN A 261 -8.01 21.87 1.52
C ASN A 261 -7.88 20.61 2.39
N ASP A 262 -6.78 19.90 2.25
CA ASP A 262 -6.55 18.60 2.89
C ASP A 262 -7.71 17.60 2.69
N ALA A 263 -8.27 17.58 1.47
CA ALA A 263 -9.31 16.64 1.06
C ALA A 263 -8.67 15.37 0.52
N GLY A 264 -7.97 14.67 1.40
CA GLY A 264 -7.18 13.48 1.10
C GLY A 264 -7.90 12.17 1.35
N TRP A 265 -7.25 11.10 0.94
CA TRP A 265 -7.58 9.70 1.18
C TRP A 265 -6.38 9.01 1.81
N ARG A 266 -6.63 8.11 2.74
CA ARG A 266 -5.61 7.20 3.26
C ARG A 266 -5.81 5.83 2.62
N ILE A 267 -5.02 5.56 1.61
CA ILE A 267 -5.07 4.34 0.80
C ILE A 267 -3.73 3.61 0.75
N ASP A 268 -2.68 4.23 1.28
CA ASP A 268 -1.38 3.60 1.46
C ASP A 268 -1.26 3.11 2.91
N TYR A 269 -0.78 1.89 3.08
CA TYR A 269 -0.67 1.23 4.38
C TYR A 269 0.71 0.60 4.53
N GLN A 270 1.12 0.39 5.77
CA GLN A 270 2.07 -0.63 6.15
C GLN A 270 1.33 -1.64 7.03
N ALA A 271 0.97 -2.77 6.42
CA ALA A 271 0.42 -3.93 7.13
C ALA A 271 1.59 -4.71 7.73
N ALA A 272 1.58 -4.91 9.04
CA ALA A 272 2.63 -5.59 9.77
C ALA A 272 2.09 -6.81 10.52
N THR A 273 2.89 -7.86 10.62
CA THR A 273 2.66 -8.97 11.54
C THR A 273 2.81 -8.51 13.01
N ALA A 274 2.36 -9.32 13.96
CA ALA A 274 2.37 -8.96 15.38
C ALA A 274 3.77 -8.59 15.90
N ASP A 275 4.80 -9.34 15.52
CA ASP A 275 6.19 -9.07 15.93
C ASP A 275 6.68 -7.71 15.38
N MET A 276 6.32 -7.38 14.15
CA MET A 276 6.68 -6.08 13.57
C MET A 276 5.85 -4.95 14.18
N LEU A 277 4.55 -5.15 14.45
CA LEU A 277 3.75 -4.15 15.16
C LEU A 277 4.33 -3.85 16.55
N ALA A 278 4.77 -4.87 17.29
CA ALA A 278 5.38 -4.69 18.60
C ALA A 278 6.68 -3.84 18.55
N ARG A 279 7.35 -3.81 17.40
CA ARG A 279 8.56 -2.99 17.16
C ARG A 279 8.26 -1.60 16.62
N ALA A 280 7.04 -1.33 16.15
CA ALA A 280 6.68 -0.04 15.58
C ALA A 280 6.68 1.05 16.64
N GLN A 281 7.46 2.12 16.42
CA GLN A 281 7.64 3.22 17.37
C GLN A 281 6.88 4.47 16.97
N ARG A 282 6.90 4.81 15.68
CA ARG A 282 6.19 5.96 15.12
C ARG A 282 5.84 5.75 13.66
N SER A 283 4.79 6.44 13.23
CA SER A 283 4.35 6.50 11.82
C SER A 283 4.08 7.96 11.47
N TRP A 284 4.47 8.36 10.25
CA TRP A 284 4.22 9.71 9.74
C TRP A 284 4.13 9.71 8.21
N VAL A 285 3.56 10.77 7.66
CA VAL A 285 3.51 11.01 6.21
C VAL A 285 4.35 12.24 5.89
N GLU A 286 5.26 12.10 4.95
CA GLU A 286 6.07 13.21 4.44
C GLU A 286 5.33 13.93 3.32
N LYS A 287 4.30 14.70 3.72
CA LYS A 287 3.51 15.51 2.82
C LYS A 287 4.31 16.70 2.32
N ALA A 288 4.32 16.95 1.01
CA ALA A 288 4.96 18.13 0.44
C ALA A 288 4.38 19.43 1.04
N GLY A 289 5.22 20.44 1.22
CA GLY A 289 4.80 21.72 1.80
C GLY A 289 3.83 22.53 0.92
N ALA A 290 3.82 22.25 -0.39
CA ALA A 290 2.93 22.91 -1.35
C ALA A 290 2.60 21.97 -2.50
N VAL A 291 1.50 22.26 -3.22
CA VAL A 291 1.02 21.41 -4.32
C VAL A 291 2.01 21.31 -5.48
N GLU A 292 2.73 22.38 -5.75
CA GLU A 292 3.75 22.49 -6.81
C GLU A 292 5.05 21.73 -6.50
N LEU A 293 5.29 21.41 -5.21
CA LEU A 293 6.45 20.64 -4.76
C LEU A 293 6.23 19.12 -4.82
N ARG A 294 5.02 18.71 -5.12
CA ARG A 294 4.68 17.29 -5.16
C ARG A 294 5.33 16.61 -6.37
N TRP A 295 6.06 15.56 -6.13
CA TRP A 295 6.59 14.69 -7.20
C TRP A 295 5.69 13.48 -7.49
N SER A 296 4.72 13.17 -6.60
CA SER A 296 3.63 12.21 -6.78
C SER A 296 2.32 12.79 -6.25
N ASP A 297 1.17 12.21 -6.62
CA ASP A 297 -0.12 12.48 -5.97
C ASP A 297 -0.29 11.73 -4.65
N HIS A 298 0.61 10.80 -4.33
CA HIS A 298 0.80 10.22 -3.01
C HIS A 298 1.94 10.91 -2.27
N SER A 299 1.94 10.79 -0.95
CA SER A 299 3.04 11.18 -0.08
C SER A 299 3.61 9.95 0.64
N PRO A 300 4.94 9.86 0.83
CA PRO A 300 5.54 8.74 1.52
C PRO A 300 4.96 8.53 2.92
N LEU A 301 4.52 7.30 3.20
CA LEU A 301 4.16 6.81 4.54
C LEU A 301 5.36 6.11 5.14
N LEU A 302 5.89 6.62 6.22
CA LEU A 302 7.04 6.07 6.92
C LEU A 302 6.63 5.45 8.25
N VAL A 303 7.29 4.34 8.59
CA VAL A 303 7.22 3.72 9.92
C VAL A 303 8.62 3.39 10.38
N GLU A 304 8.93 3.78 11.60
CA GLU A 304 10.16 3.40 12.29
C GLU A 304 9.90 2.20 13.19
N TYR A 305 10.68 1.16 12.99
CA TYR A 305 10.65 -0.08 13.77
C TYR A 305 11.91 -0.18 14.62
N ALA A 306 11.76 -0.45 15.92
CA ALA A 306 12.90 -0.73 16.80
C ALA A 306 13.69 -1.93 16.29
N ASP A 307 14.97 -1.95 16.60
CA ASP A 307 15.82 -3.13 16.40
C ASP A 307 15.20 -4.34 17.11
N GLY A 308 15.11 -5.45 16.42
CA GLY A 308 14.80 -6.70 17.07
C GLY A 308 15.99 -7.11 17.89
N GLY A 309 16.07 -6.60 19.11
CA GLY A 309 17.11 -7.04 20.03
C GLY A 309 17.13 -8.55 20.07
N GLY A 310 18.20 -9.15 19.61
CA GLY A 310 18.40 -10.58 19.73
C GLY A 310 18.27 -10.94 21.20
N ALA A 311 17.28 -11.80 21.50
CA ALA A 311 17.20 -12.45 22.78
C ALA A 311 18.33 -13.49 22.89
#